data_df9590b3c55edc0c9e1a23f6a515936f
#
_entry.id   df9590b3c55edc0c9e1a23f6a515936f
#
_cell.length_a   1.000
_cell.length_b   1.000
_cell.length_c   1.000
_cell.angle_alpha   90.00
_cell.angle_beta   90.00
_cell.angle_gamma   90.00
#
_symmetry.space_group_name_H-M   'P 1'
#
loop_
_entity.id
_entity.type
_entity.pdbx_description
1 polymer ?
#
loop_
_entity_poly.entity_id
_entity_poly.type
_entity_poly.pdbx_seq_one_letter_code
_entity_poly.pdbx_strand_id
1 'polypeptide(L)'
;MVREHPIILVVEDEAIIRMLVCEDLKNEGYRVADVSCGDAACSYLFAGGPCDLLLTDIRMPGGCDGLQLADWVEEHRPNTPIILMSSHLTQAQIGDREFMAKPFEPVTLIIKVAEMLAA
;
A
#
# COMPACT_ATOMS: atom_id res chain seq x y z
N MET A 1 14.94 14.45 2.72
CA MET A 1 15.22 13.89 4.08
C MET A 1 14.42 12.62 4.26
N VAL A 2 15.09 11.54 4.65
CA VAL A 2 14.44 10.26 4.91
C VAL A 2 13.94 10.24 6.35
N ARG A 3 12.70 9.84 6.57
CA ARG A 3 12.17 9.67 7.93
C ARG A 3 12.87 8.51 8.60
N GLU A 4 13.17 8.67 9.89
CA GLU A 4 13.80 7.61 10.68
C GLU A 4 12.91 6.37 10.77
N HIS A 5 11.59 6.57 10.90
CA HIS A 5 10.60 5.49 10.96
C HIS A 5 9.46 5.79 9.98
N PRO A 6 9.65 5.46 8.69
CA PRO A 6 8.59 5.68 7.71
C PRO A 6 7.31 4.95 8.10
N ILE A 7 6.18 5.58 7.79
CA ILE A 7 4.87 4.97 8.03
C ILE A 7 4.28 4.46 6.71
N ILE A 8 3.83 3.22 6.73
CA ILE A 8 3.25 2.56 5.58
C ILE A 8 1.76 2.38 5.84
N LEU A 9 0.93 2.85 4.91
CA LEU A 9 -0.51 2.60 4.97
C LEU A 9 -0.80 1.32 4.20
N VAL A 10 -1.28 0.31 4.93
CA VAL A 10 -1.63 -1.00 4.37
C VAL A 10 -3.14 -1.08 4.20
N VAL A 11 -3.59 -1.37 2.98
CA VAL A 11 -5.02 -1.49 2.66
C VAL A 11 -5.25 -2.90 2.12
N GLU A 12 -5.89 -3.74 2.93
CA GLU A 12 -6.13 -5.15 2.62
C GLU A 12 -7.40 -5.62 3.32
N ASP A 13 -8.34 -6.17 2.56
CA ASP A 13 -9.64 -6.58 3.12
C ASP A 13 -9.57 -7.94 3.86
N GLU A 14 -8.62 -8.81 3.50
CA GLU A 14 -8.46 -10.08 4.20
C GLU A 14 -7.66 -9.88 5.48
N ALA A 15 -8.32 -10.09 6.62
CA ALA A 15 -7.74 -9.79 7.93
C ALA A 15 -6.42 -10.54 8.20
N ILE A 16 -6.32 -11.81 7.81
CA ILE A 16 -5.12 -12.59 8.05
C ILE A 16 -3.95 -12.08 7.22
N ILE A 17 -4.18 -11.78 5.94
CA ILE A 17 -3.13 -11.24 5.07
C ILE A 17 -2.69 -9.88 5.58
N ARG A 18 -3.64 -9.02 5.94
CA ARG A 18 -3.36 -7.69 6.50
C ARG A 18 -2.47 -7.80 7.74
N MET A 19 -2.83 -8.70 8.66
CA MET A 19 -2.08 -8.90 9.89
C MET A 19 -0.64 -9.35 9.61
N LEU A 20 -0.46 -10.33 8.72
CA LEU A 20 0.86 -10.84 8.37
C LEU A 20 1.74 -9.79 7.72
N VAL A 21 1.18 -9.02 6.77
CA VAL A 21 1.90 -7.95 6.11
C VAL A 21 2.32 -6.88 7.11
N CYS A 22 1.41 -6.47 7.98
CA CYS A 22 1.73 -5.47 9.02
C CYS A 22 2.83 -5.94 9.96
N GLU A 23 2.78 -7.20 10.36
CA GLU A 23 3.80 -7.78 11.24
C GLU A 23 5.16 -7.80 10.57
N ASP A 24 5.24 -8.23 9.31
CA ASP A 24 6.49 -8.24 8.56
C ASP A 24 7.09 -6.84 8.45
N LEU A 25 6.27 -5.84 8.17
CA LEU A 25 6.74 -4.46 8.05
C LEU A 25 7.21 -3.90 9.39
N LYS A 26 6.47 -4.16 10.45
CA LYS A 26 6.85 -3.70 11.80
C LYS A 26 8.17 -4.33 12.24
N ASN A 27 8.40 -5.59 11.90
CA ASN A 27 9.65 -6.29 12.22
C ASN A 27 10.86 -5.66 11.53
N GLU A 28 10.64 -4.95 10.43
CA GLU A 28 11.71 -4.23 9.72
C GLU A 28 11.87 -2.78 10.21
N GLY A 29 11.14 -2.39 11.23
CA GLY A 29 11.28 -1.06 11.83
C GLY A 29 10.33 0.00 11.28
N TYR A 30 9.42 -0.36 10.38
CA TYR A 30 8.44 0.59 9.86
C TYR A 30 7.28 0.78 10.83
N ARG A 31 6.71 1.98 10.83
CA ARG A 31 5.40 2.18 11.44
C ARG A 31 4.34 1.79 10.41
N VAL A 32 3.21 1.30 10.89
CA VAL A 32 2.15 0.83 10.01
C VAL A 32 0.81 1.39 10.49
N ALA A 33 0.05 1.94 9.55
CA ALA A 33 -1.38 2.18 9.71
C ALA A 33 -2.06 1.20 8.77
N ASP A 34 -3.12 0.54 9.21
CA ASP A 34 -3.80 -0.44 8.38
C ASP A 34 -5.31 -0.23 8.38
N VAL A 35 -5.92 -0.47 7.23
CA VAL A 35 -7.36 -0.38 7.02
C VAL A 35 -7.82 -1.53 6.16
N SER A 36 -9.11 -1.85 6.21
CA SER A 36 -9.67 -3.01 5.54
C SER A 36 -10.31 -2.72 4.19
N CYS A 37 -10.40 -1.46 3.78
CA CYS A 37 -11.02 -1.10 2.50
C CYS A 37 -10.53 0.24 1.99
N GLY A 38 -10.80 0.51 0.70
CA GLY A 38 -10.39 1.75 0.07
C GLY A 38 -11.08 2.98 0.64
N ASP A 39 -12.35 2.87 1.03
CA ASP A 39 -13.06 3.99 1.62
C ASP A 39 -12.44 4.44 2.93
N ALA A 40 -12.04 3.48 3.77
CA ALA A 40 -11.35 3.77 5.02
C ALA A 40 -9.97 4.39 4.77
N ALA A 41 -9.27 3.94 3.73
CA ALA A 41 -7.98 4.53 3.33
C ALA A 41 -8.16 5.99 2.89
N CYS A 42 -9.17 6.25 2.06
CA CYS A 42 -9.48 7.61 1.62
C CYS A 42 -9.77 8.52 2.81
N SER A 43 -10.58 8.05 3.76
CA SER A 43 -10.89 8.83 4.98
C SER A 43 -9.63 9.13 5.78
N TYR A 44 -8.77 8.16 5.95
CA TYR A 44 -7.49 8.32 6.65
C TYR A 44 -6.64 9.40 5.99
N LEU A 45 -6.47 9.31 4.68
CA LEU A 45 -5.64 10.24 3.92
C LEU A 45 -6.26 11.63 3.83
N PHE A 46 -7.58 11.70 3.62
CA PHE A 46 -8.29 12.97 3.55
C PHE A 46 -8.22 13.74 4.87
N ALA A 47 -8.21 13.03 5.99
CA ALA A 47 -8.05 13.63 7.31
C ALA A 47 -6.60 14.05 7.62
N GLY A 48 -5.68 13.87 6.68
CA GLY A 48 -4.29 14.25 6.87
C GLY A 48 -3.43 13.16 7.51
N GLY A 49 -3.88 11.92 7.49
CA GLY A 49 -3.13 10.79 8.05
C GLY A 49 -1.76 10.65 7.38
N PRO A 50 -0.69 10.44 8.17
CA PRO A 50 0.65 10.32 7.60
C PRO A 50 0.80 9.04 6.77
N CYS A 51 1.50 9.16 5.64
CA CYS A 51 1.72 8.03 4.74
C CYS A 51 2.98 8.27 3.92
N ASP A 52 4.03 7.52 4.19
CA ASP A 52 5.26 7.59 3.41
C ASP A 52 5.27 6.61 2.25
N LEU A 53 4.42 5.58 2.30
CA LEU A 53 4.22 4.62 1.23
C LEU A 53 2.83 4.00 1.37
N LEU A 54 2.13 3.87 0.25
CA LEU A 54 0.83 3.19 0.18
C LEU A 54 1.03 1.77 -0.38
N LEU A 55 0.58 0.78 0.38
CA LEU A 55 0.56 -0.62 -0.05
C LEU A 55 -0.90 -1.07 -0.05
N THR A 56 -1.49 -1.25 -1.21
CA THR A 56 -2.92 -1.52 -1.32
C THR A 56 -3.26 -2.70 -2.22
N ASP A 57 -4.20 -3.52 -1.75
CA ASP A 57 -4.89 -4.47 -2.60
C ASP A 57 -5.71 -3.69 -3.63
N ILE A 58 -5.95 -4.30 -4.78
CA ILE A 58 -6.72 -3.65 -5.85
C ILE A 58 -8.21 -3.95 -5.71
N ARG A 59 -8.56 -5.23 -5.56
CA ARG A 59 -9.96 -5.63 -5.42
C ARG A 59 -10.38 -5.61 -3.96
N MET A 60 -11.29 -4.70 -3.64
CA MET A 60 -11.81 -4.54 -2.30
C MET A 60 -13.30 -4.21 -2.38
N PRO A 61 -14.09 -4.63 -1.38
CA PRO A 61 -15.50 -4.26 -1.35
C PRO A 61 -15.67 -2.75 -1.09
N GLY A 62 -16.79 -2.21 -1.51
CA GLY A 62 -17.13 -0.81 -1.27
C GLY A 62 -16.96 0.05 -2.52
N GLY A 63 -17.02 1.36 -2.35
CA GLY A 63 -17.03 2.32 -3.44
C GLY A 63 -15.67 2.68 -4.01
N CYS A 64 -14.59 2.35 -3.32
CA CYS A 64 -13.24 2.72 -3.74
C CYS A 64 -12.36 1.48 -3.79
N ASP A 65 -11.88 1.10 -4.99
CA ASP A 65 -10.91 0.02 -5.13
C ASP A 65 -9.48 0.57 -5.07
N GLY A 66 -8.49 -0.33 -5.17
CA GLY A 66 -7.08 0.07 -5.08
C GLY A 66 -6.61 0.94 -6.23
N LEU A 67 -7.17 0.78 -7.43
CA LEU A 67 -6.80 1.61 -8.57
C LEU A 67 -7.34 3.03 -8.40
N GLN A 68 -8.57 3.18 -7.94
CA GLN A 68 -9.15 4.49 -7.64
C GLN A 68 -8.39 5.18 -6.51
N LEU A 69 -8.00 4.42 -5.49
CA LEU A 69 -7.20 4.93 -4.39
C LEU A 69 -5.84 5.41 -4.88
N ALA A 70 -5.19 4.64 -5.75
CA ALA A 70 -3.90 5.03 -6.34
C ALA A 70 -4.04 6.32 -7.16
N ASP A 71 -5.10 6.44 -7.97
CA ASP A 71 -5.37 7.66 -8.73
C ASP A 71 -5.47 8.88 -7.80
N TRP A 72 -6.21 8.73 -6.71
CA TRP A 72 -6.37 9.80 -5.73
C TRP A 72 -5.03 10.22 -5.11
N VAL A 73 -4.23 9.25 -4.72
CA VAL A 73 -2.91 9.51 -4.10
C VAL A 73 -1.97 10.18 -5.09
N GLU A 74 -1.95 9.74 -6.34
CA GLU A 74 -1.12 10.36 -7.38
C GLU A 74 -1.50 11.83 -7.60
N GLU A 75 -2.78 12.15 -7.50
CA GLU A 75 -3.26 13.51 -7.67
C GLU A 75 -2.98 14.40 -6.45
N HIS A 76 -3.20 13.88 -5.25
CA HIS A 76 -3.17 14.68 -4.02
C HIS A 76 -1.88 14.56 -3.22
N ARG A 77 -1.15 13.46 -3.38
CA ARG A 77 0.13 13.21 -2.69
C ARG A 77 1.13 12.63 -3.66
N PRO A 78 1.56 13.40 -4.67
CA PRO A 78 2.36 12.86 -5.80
C PRO A 78 3.73 12.32 -5.39
N ASN A 79 4.22 12.67 -4.22
CA ASN A 79 5.52 12.17 -3.75
C ASN A 79 5.42 10.88 -2.93
N THR A 80 4.22 10.35 -2.75
CA THR A 80 4.01 9.11 -1.99
C THR A 80 4.09 7.92 -2.93
N PRO A 81 5.09 7.04 -2.78
CA PRO A 81 5.18 5.84 -3.59
C PRO A 81 4.03 4.89 -3.31
N ILE A 82 3.62 4.14 -4.34
CA ILE A 82 2.48 3.24 -4.29
C ILE A 82 2.91 1.86 -4.78
N ILE A 83 2.54 0.83 -4.02
CA ILE A 83 2.67 -0.57 -4.43
C ILE A 83 1.28 -1.19 -4.45
N LEU A 84 0.88 -1.72 -5.60
CA LEU A 84 -0.39 -2.42 -5.75
C LEU A 84 -0.18 -3.93 -5.54
N MET A 85 -1.16 -4.59 -4.91
CA MET A 85 -1.14 -6.03 -4.68
C MET A 85 -2.38 -6.66 -5.29
N SER A 86 -2.24 -7.77 -6.01
CA SER A 86 -3.40 -8.53 -6.49
C SER A 86 -3.01 -9.91 -6.96
N SER A 87 -3.96 -10.85 -6.94
CA SER A 87 -3.81 -12.17 -7.53
C SER A 87 -4.34 -12.25 -8.97
N HIS A 88 -4.97 -11.17 -9.49
CA HIS A 88 -5.71 -11.22 -10.75
C HIS A 88 -5.53 -9.97 -11.61
N LEU A 89 -4.31 -9.53 -11.89
CA LEU A 89 -4.14 -8.34 -12.70
C LEU A 89 -3.36 -8.57 -13.96
N THR A 90 -3.77 -7.82 -15.01
CA THR A 90 -3.00 -7.71 -16.23
C THR A 90 -2.19 -6.40 -16.18
N GLN A 91 -1.10 -6.36 -16.92
CA GLN A 91 -0.27 -5.17 -17.02
C GLN A 91 -1.05 -3.94 -17.50
N ALA A 92 -2.04 -4.15 -18.38
CA ALA A 92 -2.86 -3.07 -18.91
C ALA A 92 -3.64 -2.31 -17.82
N GLN A 93 -4.01 -3.00 -16.74
CA GLN A 93 -4.79 -2.39 -15.65
C GLN A 93 -3.93 -1.58 -14.70
N ILE A 94 -2.67 -1.96 -14.51
CA ILE A 94 -1.78 -1.27 -13.57
C ILE A 94 -0.94 -0.15 -14.22
N GLY A 95 -0.74 -0.22 -15.54
CA GLY A 95 0.09 0.73 -16.25
C GLY A 95 1.55 0.65 -15.79
N ASP A 96 2.15 1.79 -15.47
CA ASP A 96 3.53 1.88 -15.02
C ASP A 96 3.68 1.78 -13.50
N ARG A 97 2.60 1.47 -12.78
CA ARG A 97 2.64 1.41 -11.33
C ARG A 97 3.37 0.16 -10.84
N GLU A 98 4.00 0.27 -9.68
CA GLU A 98 4.63 -0.86 -9.02
C GLU A 98 3.57 -1.86 -8.56
N PHE A 99 3.87 -3.14 -8.74
CA PHE A 99 2.90 -4.20 -8.53
C PHE A 99 3.57 -5.43 -7.91
N MET A 100 2.85 -6.06 -6.97
CA MET A 100 3.26 -7.35 -6.39
C MET A 100 2.14 -8.36 -6.59
N ALA A 101 2.46 -9.47 -7.24
CA ALA A 101 1.50 -10.57 -7.42
C ALA A 101 1.36 -11.37 -6.13
N LYS A 102 0.12 -11.65 -5.75
CA LYS A 102 -0.16 -12.53 -4.61
C LYS A 102 -0.24 -13.99 -5.06
N PRO A 103 0.22 -14.94 -4.27
CA PRO A 103 0.95 -14.75 -3.01
C PRO A 103 2.39 -14.33 -3.24
N PHE A 104 2.96 -13.56 -2.33
CA PHE A 104 4.35 -13.15 -2.38
C PHE A 104 5.08 -13.53 -1.11
N GLU A 105 6.40 -13.69 -1.23
CA GLU A 105 7.25 -13.99 -0.08
C GLU A 105 7.47 -12.73 0.75
N PRO A 106 7.59 -12.84 2.08
CA PRO A 106 7.88 -11.67 2.91
C PRO A 106 9.15 -10.92 2.49
N VAL A 107 10.18 -11.64 2.07
CA VAL A 107 11.43 -11.00 1.62
C VAL A 107 11.20 -10.14 0.38
N THR A 108 10.34 -10.58 -0.54
CA THR A 108 9.99 -9.81 -1.74
C THR A 108 9.32 -8.49 -1.36
N LEU A 109 8.38 -8.54 -0.42
CA LEU A 109 7.72 -7.34 0.10
C LEU A 109 8.73 -6.37 0.70
N ILE A 110 9.60 -6.85 1.58
CA ILE A 110 10.56 -6.02 2.29
C ILE A 110 11.54 -5.34 1.32
N ILE A 111 12.03 -6.09 0.33
CA ILE A 111 12.95 -5.53 -0.68
C ILE A 111 12.24 -4.44 -1.49
N LYS A 112 11.01 -4.71 -1.95
CA LYS A 112 10.25 -3.75 -2.75
C LYS A 112 9.98 -2.46 -1.97
N VAL A 113 9.55 -2.57 -0.73
CA VAL A 113 9.28 -1.41 0.13
C VAL A 113 10.55 -0.59 0.33
N ALA A 114 11.67 -1.24 0.64
CA ALA A 114 12.94 -0.56 0.85
C ALA A 114 13.38 0.20 -0.41
N GLU A 115 13.27 -0.43 -1.58
CA GLU A 115 13.60 0.21 -2.86
C GLU A 115 12.74 1.44 -3.12
N MET A 116 11.43 1.33 -2.88
CA MET A 116 10.50 2.42 -3.14
C MET A 116 10.72 3.60 -2.20
N LEU A 117 11.05 3.34 -0.94
CA LEU A 117 11.31 4.40 0.04
C LEU A 117 12.68 5.06 -0.17
N ALA A 118 13.61 4.37 -0.80
CA ALA A 118 14.96 4.90 -1.08
C ALA A 118 15.00 5.77 -2.35
N ALA A 119 14.00 5.63 -3.20
CA ALA A 119 13.97 6.32 -4.49
C ALA A 119 13.69 7.82 -4.37
#